data_4be649ba82683491d479fe305585e189
#
_entry.id   4be649ba82683491d479fe305585e189
#
_cell.length_a   1.000
_cell.length_b   1.000
_cell.length_c   1.000
_cell.angle_alpha   90.00
_cell.angle_beta   90.00
_cell.angle_gamma   90.00
#
_symmetry.space_group_name_H-M   'P 1'
#
loop_
_entity.id
_entity.type
_entity.pdbx_description
1 polymer ?
#
loop_
_entity_poly.entity_id
_entity_poly.type
_entity_poly.pdbx_seq_one_letter_code
_entity_poly.pdbx_strand_id
1 'polypeptide(L)'
;MITLNDINKKQIIFVGDIHGEFATMRFKLETAGVQDAYIIQVGDFGMGFHKPGFYAQALGRLNEFLLESNNRLYAIRGNHDDPDYFRTTNNPFNLSNITLLADYTELILLDKKMLFVGGAFSVDRCYRVLNKSYWADEP
;
A
#
# COMPACT_ATOMS: atom_id res chain seq x y z
N MET A 1 -13.66 14.08 -0.73
CA MET A 1 -13.11 13.52 0.53
C MET A 1 -13.91 12.29 0.93
N ILE A 2 -13.22 11.21 1.24
CA ILE A 2 -13.86 9.97 1.70
C ILE A 2 -13.72 9.90 3.21
N THR A 3 -14.85 9.78 3.90
CA THR A 3 -14.86 9.57 5.34
C THR A 3 -15.08 8.09 5.61
N LEU A 4 -14.12 7.44 6.30
CA LEU A 4 -14.21 6.06 6.70
C LEU A 4 -14.34 6.00 8.23
N ASN A 5 -15.58 5.94 8.70
CA ASN A 5 -15.87 5.80 10.11
C ASN A 5 -16.08 4.32 10.42
N ASP A 6 -15.00 3.65 10.71
CA ASP A 6 -15.06 2.29 11.23
C ASP A 6 -14.86 2.36 12.74
N ILE A 7 -15.94 2.32 13.48
CA ILE A 7 -15.90 2.42 14.95
C ILE A 7 -15.14 1.28 15.62
N ASN A 8 -14.87 0.20 14.87
CA ASN A 8 -14.11 -0.93 15.37
C ASN A 8 -12.59 -0.72 15.25
N LYS A 9 -12.14 0.30 14.52
CA LYS A 9 -10.71 0.60 14.43
C LYS A 9 -10.26 1.42 15.62
N LYS A 10 -9.10 1.09 16.16
CA LYS A 10 -8.57 1.68 17.40
C LYS A 10 -7.26 2.42 17.21
N GLN A 11 -6.55 2.21 16.08
CA GLN A 11 -5.21 2.76 15.87
C GLN A 11 -4.89 2.92 14.41
N ILE A 12 -3.91 3.77 14.13
CA ILE A 12 -3.33 3.94 12.81
C ILE A 12 -1.85 3.55 12.92
N ILE A 13 -1.39 2.66 12.04
CA ILE A 13 -0.01 2.17 12.02
C ILE A 13 0.61 2.51 10.68
N PHE A 14 1.82 3.07 10.69
CA PHE A 14 2.57 3.37 9.48
C PHE A 14 3.62 2.29 9.24
N VAL A 15 3.72 1.83 8.00
CA VAL A 15 4.69 0.84 7.56
C VAL A 15 5.54 1.45 6.45
N GLY A 16 6.86 1.36 6.59
CA GLY A 16 7.80 1.84 5.59
C GLY A 16 7.95 0.89 4.40
N ASP A 17 9.02 1.06 3.64
CA ASP A 17 9.31 0.31 2.42
C ASP A 17 9.30 -1.20 2.66
N ILE A 18 8.58 -1.95 1.85
CA ILE A 18 8.54 -3.41 1.92
C ILE A 18 9.00 -4.09 0.64
N HIS A 19 9.05 -3.37 -0.49
CA HIS A 19 9.57 -3.86 -1.78
C HIS A 19 9.06 -5.26 -2.16
N GLY A 20 7.77 -5.51 -1.98
CA GLY A 20 7.15 -6.78 -2.35
C GLY A 20 7.28 -7.90 -1.31
N GLU A 21 7.91 -7.63 -0.17
CA GLU A 21 8.07 -8.58 0.93
C GLU A 21 6.78 -8.67 1.77
N PHE A 22 5.67 -9.05 1.12
CA PHE A 22 4.35 -9.06 1.74
C PHE A 22 4.24 -10.08 2.88
N ALA A 23 4.85 -11.24 2.72
CA ALA A 23 4.85 -12.27 3.76
C ALA A 23 5.62 -11.83 5.01
N THR A 24 6.73 -11.13 4.82
CA THR A 24 7.53 -10.57 5.92
C THR A 24 6.73 -9.51 6.66
N MET A 25 6.06 -8.62 5.94
CA MET A 25 5.20 -7.61 6.55
C MET A 25 4.08 -8.27 7.38
N ARG A 26 3.40 -9.25 6.82
CA ARG A 26 2.35 -9.99 7.52
C ARG A 26 2.87 -10.61 8.81
N PHE A 27 4.01 -11.30 8.73
CA PHE A 27 4.63 -11.93 9.89
C PHE A 27 4.92 -10.91 11.01
N LYS A 28 5.47 -9.76 10.65
CA LYS A 28 5.77 -8.71 11.62
C LYS A 28 4.51 -8.13 12.26
N LEU A 29 3.46 -7.93 11.47
CA LEU A 29 2.19 -7.45 11.99
C LEU A 29 1.53 -8.47 12.93
N GLU A 30 1.58 -9.75 12.57
CA GLU A 30 1.08 -10.84 13.43
C GLU A 30 1.86 -10.90 14.74
N THR A 31 3.19 -10.88 14.67
CA THR A 31 4.05 -10.96 15.84
C THR A 31 3.85 -9.77 16.79
N ALA A 32 3.62 -8.59 16.23
CA ALA A 32 3.33 -7.38 17.01
C ALA A 32 1.89 -7.34 17.54
N GLY A 33 1.04 -8.30 17.18
CA GLY A 33 -0.34 -8.36 17.62
C GLY A 33 -1.22 -7.24 17.09
N VAL A 34 -0.96 -6.76 15.88
CA VAL A 34 -1.70 -5.65 15.27
C VAL A 34 -3.12 -6.10 14.91
N GLN A 35 -4.10 -5.48 15.53
CA GLN A 35 -5.53 -5.76 15.31
C GLN A 35 -6.32 -4.45 15.35
N ASP A 36 -7.48 -4.45 14.68
CA ASP A 36 -8.40 -3.31 14.70
C ASP A 36 -7.72 -2.01 14.28
N ALA A 37 -6.90 -2.07 13.22
CA ALA A 37 -6.06 -0.95 12.81
C ALA A 37 -6.28 -0.56 11.35
N TYR A 38 -6.08 0.72 11.08
CA TYR A 38 -5.74 1.20 9.75
C TYR A 38 -4.23 1.15 9.59
N ILE A 39 -3.77 0.48 8.55
CA ILE A 39 -2.34 0.37 8.24
C ILE A 39 -2.05 1.22 7.02
N ILE A 40 -1.14 2.18 7.15
CA ILE A 40 -0.72 3.07 6.08
C ILE A 40 0.68 2.66 5.64
N GLN A 41 0.77 2.14 4.43
CA GLN A 41 2.06 1.81 3.83
C GLN A 41 2.51 3.01 3.00
N VAL A 42 3.67 3.54 3.34
CA VAL A 42 4.10 4.87 2.88
C VAL A 42 5.02 4.85 1.64
N GLY A 43 4.79 3.92 0.74
CA GLY A 43 5.50 3.86 -0.53
C GLY A 43 6.45 2.67 -0.63
N ASP A 44 6.88 2.39 -1.86
CA ASP A 44 7.69 1.22 -2.20
C ASP A 44 7.08 -0.08 -1.68
N PHE A 45 5.79 -0.21 -1.97
CA PHE A 45 5.00 -1.40 -1.65
C PHE A 45 5.49 -2.61 -2.45
N GLY A 46 5.95 -2.38 -3.67
CA GLY A 46 6.52 -3.41 -4.53
C GLY A 46 5.68 -3.77 -5.75
N MET A 47 4.80 -2.85 -6.18
CA MET A 47 3.96 -3.08 -7.35
C MET A 47 4.73 -2.85 -8.64
N GLY A 48 4.61 -3.80 -9.58
CA GLY A 48 5.13 -3.65 -10.94
C GLY A 48 6.39 -4.47 -11.27
N PHE A 49 7.06 -5.08 -10.29
CA PHE A 49 8.27 -5.85 -10.52
C PHE A 49 8.01 -7.34 -10.82
N HIS A 50 6.80 -7.81 -10.57
CA HIS A 50 6.41 -9.19 -10.77
C HIS A 50 5.19 -9.28 -11.70
N LYS A 51 4.91 -10.47 -12.21
CA LYS A 51 3.73 -10.72 -13.02
C LYS A 51 2.45 -10.62 -12.16
N PRO A 52 1.30 -10.26 -12.78
CA PRO A 52 0.04 -10.11 -12.02
C PRO A 52 -0.35 -11.34 -11.19
N GLY A 53 -0.05 -12.55 -11.65
CA GLY A 53 -0.36 -13.77 -10.90
C GLY A 53 0.36 -13.86 -9.56
N PHE A 54 1.57 -13.36 -9.47
CA PHE A 54 2.30 -13.25 -8.20
C PHE A 54 1.53 -12.38 -7.20
N TYR A 55 1.08 -11.20 -7.66
CA TYR A 55 0.38 -10.25 -6.78
C TYR A 55 -0.99 -10.78 -6.36
N ALA A 56 -1.73 -11.39 -7.27
CA ALA A 56 -3.04 -11.95 -6.95
C ALA A 56 -2.93 -12.96 -5.81
N GLN A 57 -1.90 -13.81 -5.81
CA GLN A 57 -1.67 -14.80 -4.78
C GLN A 57 -1.10 -14.20 -3.49
N ALA A 58 -0.04 -13.41 -3.60
CA ALA A 58 0.65 -12.86 -2.43
C ALA A 58 -0.22 -11.84 -1.67
N LEU A 59 -0.87 -10.94 -2.40
CA LEU A 59 -1.79 -9.97 -1.80
C LEU A 59 -3.07 -10.64 -1.31
N GLY A 60 -3.51 -11.71 -1.95
CA GLY A 60 -4.65 -12.51 -1.48
C GLY A 60 -4.41 -13.08 -0.08
N ARG A 61 -3.22 -13.62 0.17
CA ARG A 61 -2.82 -14.13 1.49
C ARG A 61 -2.73 -13.00 2.52
N LEU A 62 -2.19 -11.86 2.13
CA LEU A 62 -2.15 -10.69 3.00
C LEU A 62 -3.56 -10.22 3.34
N ASN A 63 -4.45 -10.19 2.36
CA ASN A 63 -5.84 -9.76 2.57
C ASN A 63 -6.57 -10.69 3.55
N GLU A 64 -6.34 -11.99 3.50
CA GLU A 64 -6.92 -12.94 4.47
C GLU A 64 -6.51 -12.59 5.89
N PHE A 65 -5.23 -12.32 6.11
CA PHE A 65 -4.73 -11.88 7.42
C PHE A 65 -5.42 -10.58 7.86
N LEU A 66 -5.52 -9.59 6.95
CA LEU A 66 -6.14 -8.30 7.27
C LEU A 66 -7.61 -8.47 7.66
N LEU A 67 -8.33 -9.35 6.97
CA LEU A 67 -9.72 -9.68 7.32
C LEU A 67 -9.82 -10.30 8.70
N GLU A 68 -9.01 -11.31 8.98
CA GLU A 68 -9.03 -12.05 10.26
C GLU A 68 -8.67 -11.16 11.44
N SER A 69 -7.77 -10.21 11.25
CA SER A 69 -7.30 -9.30 12.30
C SER A 69 -8.07 -7.98 12.36
N ASN A 70 -9.09 -7.82 11.52
CA ASN A 70 -9.87 -6.58 11.39
C ASN A 70 -9.01 -5.37 11.10
N ASN A 71 -8.00 -5.54 10.25
CA ASN A 71 -7.13 -4.47 9.76
C ASN A 71 -7.53 -4.08 8.34
N ARG A 72 -7.24 -2.85 7.96
CA ARG A 72 -7.39 -2.36 6.59
C ARG A 72 -6.12 -1.64 6.17
N LEU A 73 -5.61 -1.99 4.98
CA LEU A 73 -4.35 -1.45 4.45
C LEU A 73 -4.62 -0.44 3.36
N TYR A 74 -3.97 0.71 3.47
CA TYR A 74 -3.88 1.72 2.42
C TYR A 74 -2.41 1.88 2.04
N ALA A 75 -2.11 1.83 0.75
CA ALA A 75 -0.75 2.01 0.25
C ALA A 75 -0.69 3.18 -0.72
N ILE A 76 0.35 3.99 -0.60
CA ILE A 76 0.68 5.02 -1.59
C ILE A 76 1.85 4.56 -2.45
N ARG A 77 2.01 5.13 -3.63
CA ARG A 77 3.13 4.78 -4.49
C ARG A 77 4.45 5.36 -3.96
N GLY A 78 5.50 4.55 -4.01
CA GLY A 78 6.87 5.01 -3.84
C GLY A 78 7.51 5.26 -5.21
N ASN A 79 8.79 5.65 -5.21
CA ASN A 79 9.53 5.86 -6.46
C ASN A 79 9.84 4.54 -7.19
N HIS A 80 9.79 3.40 -6.50
CA HIS A 80 10.02 2.08 -7.09
C HIS A 80 8.74 1.39 -7.57
N ASP A 81 7.56 1.87 -7.17
CA ASP A 81 6.30 1.28 -7.60
C ASP A 81 5.93 1.73 -9.02
N ASP A 82 5.33 0.82 -9.79
CA ASP A 82 4.75 1.17 -11.07
C ASP A 82 3.56 2.12 -10.87
N PRO A 83 3.63 3.38 -11.33
CA PRO A 83 2.56 4.35 -11.11
C PRO A 83 1.23 3.95 -11.73
N ASP A 84 1.20 3.06 -12.72
CA ASP A 84 -0.04 2.60 -13.35
C ASP A 84 -0.97 1.90 -12.37
N TYR A 85 -0.44 1.23 -11.34
CA TYR A 85 -1.26 0.62 -10.30
C TYR A 85 -1.94 1.65 -9.40
N PHE A 86 -1.48 2.89 -9.40
CA PHE A 86 -1.93 3.96 -8.50
C PHE A 86 -2.59 5.13 -9.23
N ARG A 87 -2.96 4.98 -10.50
CA ARG A 87 -3.58 6.08 -11.26
C ARG A 87 -4.95 6.46 -10.73
N THR A 88 -5.67 5.49 -10.20
CA THR A 88 -6.93 5.74 -9.49
C THR A 88 -6.90 4.99 -8.17
N THR A 89 -7.59 5.52 -7.16
CA THR A 89 -7.76 4.79 -5.91
C THR A 89 -8.57 3.54 -6.20
N ASN A 90 -8.01 2.37 -5.85
CA ASN A 90 -8.62 1.10 -6.22
C ASN A 90 -8.25 0.00 -5.23
N ASN A 91 -9.04 -1.06 -5.26
CA ASN A 91 -8.74 -2.29 -4.54
C ASN A 91 -8.16 -3.29 -5.55
N PRO A 92 -6.82 -3.50 -5.57
CA PRO A 92 -6.20 -4.35 -6.57
C PRO A 92 -6.74 -5.78 -6.46
N PHE A 93 -6.99 -6.42 -7.59
CA PHE A 93 -7.50 -7.80 -7.67
C PHE A 93 -8.79 -8.01 -6.85
N ASN A 94 -9.60 -6.96 -6.68
CA ASN A 94 -10.84 -6.96 -5.89
C ASN A 94 -10.65 -7.36 -4.41
N LEU A 95 -9.48 -7.14 -3.86
CA LEU A 95 -9.18 -7.45 -2.46
C LEU A 95 -9.84 -6.44 -1.54
N SER A 96 -10.66 -6.92 -0.60
CA SER A 96 -11.53 -6.05 0.21
C SER A 96 -10.79 -5.14 1.18
N ASN A 97 -9.66 -5.59 1.71
CA ASN A 97 -8.97 -4.90 2.80
C ASN A 97 -7.64 -4.26 2.38
N ILE A 98 -7.35 -4.22 1.08
CA ILE A 98 -6.19 -3.55 0.52
C ILE A 98 -6.66 -2.53 -0.50
N THR A 99 -6.24 -1.29 -0.32
CA THR A 99 -6.56 -0.18 -1.23
C THR A 99 -5.28 0.54 -1.62
N LEU A 100 -5.06 0.69 -2.92
CA LEU A 100 -3.97 1.53 -3.45
C LEU A 100 -4.53 2.93 -3.68
N LEU A 101 -3.87 3.94 -3.12
CA LEU A 101 -4.35 5.32 -3.15
C LEU A 101 -3.69 6.10 -4.27
N ALA A 102 -4.50 6.77 -5.09
CA ALA A 102 -4.00 7.75 -6.05
C ALA A 102 -3.45 8.97 -5.32
N ASP A 103 -2.52 9.69 -5.96
CA ASP A 103 -2.00 10.93 -5.43
C ASP A 103 -3.13 11.94 -5.16
N TYR A 104 -2.97 12.70 -4.09
CA TYR A 104 -3.93 13.71 -3.62
C TYR A 104 -5.26 13.14 -3.14
N THR A 105 -5.31 11.86 -2.79
CA THR A 105 -6.46 11.28 -2.12
C THR A 105 -6.53 11.78 -0.69
N GLU A 106 -7.71 12.22 -0.27
CA GLU A 106 -7.96 12.62 1.12
C GLU A 106 -8.83 11.58 1.81
N LEU A 107 -8.40 11.14 2.99
CA LEU A 107 -9.18 10.24 3.86
C LEU A 107 -9.29 10.83 5.24
N ILE A 108 -10.39 10.52 5.93
CA ILE A 108 -10.52 10.78 7.37
C ILE A 108 -10.52 9.42 8.07
N LEU A 109 -9.48 9.16 8.85
CA LEU A 109 -9.30 7.92 9.61
C LEU A 109 -9.20 8.25 11.09
N LEU A 110 -10.08 7.72 11.91
CA LEU A 110 -10.14 7.99 13.35
C LEU A 110 -10.12 9.50 13.66
N ASP A 111 -10.95 10.26 12.95
CA ASP A 111 -11.05 11.73 13.06
C ASP A 111 -9.79 12.48 12.61
N LYS A 112 -8.81 11.81 12.00
CA LYS A 112 -7.62 12.42 11.44
C LYS A 112 -7.79 12.61 9.94
N LYS A 113 -7.73 13.86 9.48
CA LYS A 113 -7.76 14.18 8.06
C LYS A 113 -6.35 14.01 7.48
N MET A 114 -6.23 13.16 6.45
CA MET A 114 -4.95 12.83 5.82
C MET A 114 -5.01 13.08 4.34
N LEU A 115 -3.96 13.72 3.81
CA LEU A 115 -3.73 13.86 2.37
C LEU A 115 -2.60 12.91 1.99
N PHE A 116 -2.82 12.10 0.95
CA PHE A 116 -1.87 11.10 0.50
C PHE A 116 -1.25 11.52 -0.82
N VAL A 117 0.07 11.66 -0.84
CA VAL A 117 0.85 12.01 -2.04
C VAL A 117 2.04 11.07 -2.11
N GLY A 118 2.14 10.33 -3.21
CA GLY A 118 3.21 9.37 -3.41
C GLY A 118 4.33 9.86 -4.30
N GLY A 119 5.35 9.01 -4.43
CA GLY A 119 6.48 9.23 -5.31
C GLY A 119 7.65 9.96 -4.66
N ALA A 120 8.80 9.81 -5.26
CA ALA A 120 10.02 10.50 -4.88
C ALA A 120 10.98 10.50 -6.06
N PHE A 121 11.95 11.41 -6.06
CA PHE A 121 13.01 11.43 -7.07
C PHE A 121 13.95 10.25 -6.85
N SER A 122 14.21 9.48 -7.92
CA SER A 122 15.11 8.33 -7.86
C SER A 122 16.55 8.79 -8.07
N VAL A 123 17.35 8.74 -7.00
CA VAL A 123 18.77 9.14 -7.06
C VAL A 123 19.61 8.17 -7.88
N ASP A 124 19.14 6.96 -8.10
CA ASP A 124 19.82 5.90 -8.84
C ASP A 124 19.26 5.69 -10.26
N ARG A 125 18.57 6.69 -10.84
CA ARG A 125 17.90 6.60 -12.15
C ARG A 125 18.83 6.10 -13.26
N CYS A 126 20.09 6.53 -13.26
CA CYS A 126 21.05 6.15 -14.29
C CYS A 126 21.42 4.66 -14.26
N TYR A 127 21.13 3.96 -13.19
CA TYR A 127 21.38 2.52 -13.04
C TYR A 127 20.12 1.68 -13.16
N ARG A 128 18.96 2.32 -13.40
CA ARG A 128 17.67 1.64 -13.45
C ARG A 128 17.16 1.59 -14.89
N VAL A 129 16.37 0.55 -15.19
CA VAL A 129 15.83 0.33 -16.54
C VAL A 129 14.41 0.88 -16.60
N LEU A 130 14.16 1.77 -17.59
CA LEU A 130 12.85 2.37 -17.79
C LEU A 130 11.78 1.29 -17.97
N ASN A 131 10.65 1.45 -17.28
CA ASN A 131 9.49 0.53 -17.22
C ASN A 131 9.83 -0.85 -16.64
N LYS A 132 10.96 -0.98 -15.94
CA LYS A 132 11.30 -2.18 -15.14
C LYS A 132 11.68 -1.80 -13.73
N SER A 133 12.62 -0.88 -13.57
CA SER A 133 13.06 -0.40 -12.25
C SER A 133 13.05 1.13 -12.14
N TYR A 134 12.74 1.82 -13.24
CA TYR A 134 12.54 3.26 -13.31
C TYR A 134 11.29 3.55 -14.15
N TRP A 135 10.38 4.34 -13.63
CA TRP A 135 9.11 4.65 -14.27
C TRP A 135 9.08 6.08 -14.77
N ALA A 136 8.51 6.29 -15.95
CA ALA A 136 8.50 7.60 -16.60
C ALA A 136 7.78 8.68 -15.79
N ASP A 137 6.80 8.27 -14.95
CA ASP A 137 6.00 9.17 -14.13
C ASP A 137 6.59 9.40 -12.73
N GLU A 138 7.83 8.99 -12.49
CA GLU A 138 8.51 9.34 -11.23
C GLU A 138 8.74 10.86 -11.18
N PRO A 139 8.49 11.48 -10.02
CA PRO A 139 8.80 12.89 -9.84
C PRO A 139 10.30 13.17 -9.92
#